data_6c6a9021577d88daf87e2adcf876e554
#
_entry.id   6c6a9021577d88daf87e2adcf876e554
#
_cell.length_a   1.000
_cell.length_b   1.000
_cell.length_c   1.000
_cell.angle_alpha   90.00
_cell.angle_beta   90.00
_cell.angle_gamma   90.00
#
_symmetry.space_group_name_H-M   'P 1'
#
loop_
_entity.id
_entity.type
_entity.pdbx_description
1 polymer ?
#
loop_
_entity_poly.entity_id
_entity_poly.type
_entity_poly.pdbx_seq_one_letter_code
_entity_poly.pdbx_strand_id
1 'polypeptide(L)'
;KRRELYHTTVRDGNFKDRNKLPKTIEVWKKNFLIMGFGRIGKALIKRCLGFEMNVYVYDPFVDKDTIEKLGGKKIDNLEEGVKTMDVISLHMPLTEKTENLINYDLLKTMKKNCIIINAARGGIIHEEDLNKALNEDLIYGAGIDVFKQEPPDNDKKKKKNDKVYLSP
;
A
#
# COMPACT_ATOMS: atom_id res chain seq x y z
N LYS A 1 -10.41 -10.28 6.12
CA LYS A 1 -10.52 -11.66 5.57
C LYS A 1 -9.61 -12.65 6.28
N ARG A 2 -8.26 -12.49 6.28
CA ARG A 2 -7.36 -13.47 6.92
C ARG A 2 -7.59 -13.60 8.42
N ARG A 3 -7.76 -12.49 9.14
CA ARG A 3 -8.05 -12.50 10.58
C ARG A 3 -9.33 -13.28 10.89
N GLU A 4 -10.40 -13.08 10.13
CA GLU A 4 -11.64 -13.82 10.27
C GLU A 4 -11.44 -15.31 10.02
N LEU A 5 -10.70 -15.66 8.96
CA LEU A 5 -10.41 -17.04 8.61
C LEU A 5 -9.67 -17.77 9.76
N TYR A 6 -8.63 -17.17 10.33
CA TYR A 6 -7.91 -17.74 11.48
C TYR A 6 -8.82 -17.87 12.70
N HIS A 7 -9.60 -16.83 13.00
CA HIS A 7 -10.54 -16.85 14.13
C HIS A 7 -11.56 -17.94 13.98
N THR A 8 -12.22 -18.06 12.82
CA THR A 8 -13.24 -19.08 12.54
C THR A 8 -12.63 -20.49 12.63
N THR A 9 -11.45 -20.71 12.04
CA THR A 9 -10.78 -22.01 12.09
C THR A 9 -10.52 -22.47 13.53
N VAL A 10 -10.11 -21.57 14.41
CA VAL A 10 -9.90 -21.89 15.84
C VAL A 10 -11.21 -22.12 16.55
N ARG A 11 -12.22 -21.24 16.34
CA ARG A 11 -13.53 -21.32 16.98
C ARG A 11 -14.27 -22.61 16.61
N ASP A 12 -14.13 -23.05 15.37
CA ASP A 12 -14.79 -24.27 14.86
C ASP A 12 -14.02 -25.57 15.23
N GLY A 13 -13.03 -25.48 16.12
CA GLY A 13 -12.27 -26.63 16.63
C GLY A 13 -11.18 -27.14 15.68
N ASN A 14 -10.95 -26.49 14.56
CA ASN A 14 -10.01 -26.93 13.52
C ASN A 14 -8.60 -26.33 13.72
N PHE A 15 -8.13 -26.17 14.95
CA PHE A 15 -6.86 -25.55 15.28
C PHE A 15 -5.65 -26.14 14.51
N LYS A 16 -5.67 -27.44 14.24
CA LYS A 16 -4.59 -28.11 13.48
C LYS A 16 -4.47 -27.61 12.05
N ASP A 17 -5.55 -27.06 11.48
CA ASP A 17 -5.59 -26.55 10.10
C ASP A 17 -4.94 -25.17 9.95
N ARG A 18 -4.49 -24.52 11.05
CA ARG A 18 -3.78 -23.25 11.00
C ARG A 18 -2.59 -23.24 10.03
N ASN A 19 -1.92 -24.38 9.85
CA ASN A 19 -0.76 -24.49 8.95
C ASN A 19 -1.15 -24.50 7.46
N LYS A 20 -2.43 -24.74 7.14
CA LYS A 20 -2.98 -24.68 5.78
C LYS A 20 -3.44 -23.28 5.40
N LEU A 21 -3.56 -22.37 6.38
CA LEU A 21 -4.03 -21.01 6.15
C LEU A 21 -2.92 -20.15 5.51
N PRO A 22 -3.31 -19.14 4.73
CA PRO A 22 -2.36 -18.21 4.12
C PRO A 22 -1.51 -17.51 5.20
N LYS A 23 -0.19 -17.60 5.09
CA LYS A 23 0.72 -16.98 6.06
C LYS A 23 0.51 -15.46 6.12
N THR A 24 0.58 -14.90 7.32
CA THR A 24 0.62 -13.44 7.54
C THR A 24 2.00 -12.90 7.16
N ILE A 25 2.06 -11.62 6.78
CA ILE A 25 3.31 -10.93 6.50
C ILE A 25 3.68 -10.16 7.77
N GLU A 26 4.89 -10.40 8.26
CA GLU A 26 5.47 -9.61 9.34
C GLU A 26 6.00 -8.28 8.80
N VAL A 27 5.83 -7.21 9.58
CA VAL A 27 6.26 -5.86 9.17
C VAL A 27 7.70 -5.54 9.57
N TRP A 28 8.26 -6.28 10.52
CA TRP A 28 9.63 -6.10 11.00
C TRP A 28 10.66 -6.13 9.87
N LYS A 29 11.53 -5.14 9.84
CA LYS A 29 12.58 -4.92 8.80
C LYS A 29 12.07 -4.86 7.36
N LYS A 30 10.75 -4.65 7.16
CA LYS A 30 10.20 -4.41 5.82
C LYS A 30 10.46 -2.97 5.36
N ASN A 31 10.64 -2.81 4.07
CA ASN A 31 10.80 -1.51 3.44
C ASN A 31 9.43 -0.86 3.24
N PHE A 32 9.24 0.29 3.84
CA PHE A 32 7.99 1.06 3.80
C PHE A 32 8.23 2.41 3.12
N LEU A 33 7.53 2.68 2.02
CA LEU A 33 7.57 3.94 1.31
C LEU A 33 6.37 4.82 1.69
N ILE A 34 6.65 6.00 2.16
CA ILE A 34 5.69 7.09 2.35
C ILE A 34 5.76 7.99 1.13
N MET A 35 4.68 8.06 0.34
CA MET A 35 4.58 8.98 -0.78
C MET A 35 3.76 10.21 -0.38
N GLY A 36 4.42 11.36 -0.25
CA GLY A 36 3.90 12.59 0.33
C GLY A 36 4.23 12.73 1.81
N PHE A 37 5.01 13.75 2.16
CA PHE A 37 5.56 13.95 3.50
C PHE A 37 5.00 15.17 4.22
N GLY A 38 3.68 15.36 4.09
CA GLY A 38 2.90 16.34 4.84
C GLY A 38 2.67 15.92 6.30
N ARG A 39 1.64 16.47 6.94
CA ARG A 39 1.30 16.19 8.35
C ARG A 39 1.11 14.70 8.62
N ILE A 40 0.38 13.99 7.75
CA ILE A 40 0.10 12.55 7.91
C ILE A 40 1.37 11.73 7.68
N GLY A 41 2.13 11.97 6.61
CA GLY A 41 3.39 11.26 6.35
C GLY A 41 4.40 11.41 7.48
N LYS A 42 4.56 12.62 8.04
CA LYS A 42 5.40 12.89 9.21
C LYS A 42 4.91 12.19 10.48
N ALA A 43 3.61 12.05 10.65
CA ALA A 43 3.06 11.31 11.78
C ALA A 43 3.22 9.79 11.63
N LEU A 44 3.19 9.29 10.40
CA LEU A 44 3.30 7.87 10.09
C LEU A 44 4.72 7.34 10.28
N ILE A 45 5.75 8.12 9.92
CA ILE A 45 7.15 7.69 10.00
C ILE A 45 7.53 7.17 11.38
N LYS A 46 7.13 7.88 12.45
CA LYS A 46 7.41 7.47 13.84
C LYS A 46 6.80 6.10 14.19
N ARG A 47 5.62 5.81 13.64
CA ARG A 47 4.91 4.54 13.88
C ARG A 47 5.61 3.39 13.15
N CYS A 48 6.01 3.62 11.90
CA CYS A 48 6.74 2.62 11.13
C CYS A 48 8.11 2.31 11.75
N LEU A 49 8.83 3.32 12.22
CA LEU A 49 10.08 3.12 12.95
C LEU A 49 9.87 2.38 14.27
N GLY A 50 8.76 2.61 14.98
CA GLY A 50 8.39 1.85 16.18
C GLY A 50 8.14 0.36 15.92
N PHE A 51 7.80 -0.02 14.69
CA PHE A 51 7.74 -1.41 14.22
C PHE A 51 9.06 -1.91 13.62
N GLU A 52 10.14 -1.17 13.79
CA GLU A 52 11.47 -1.46 13.24
C GLU A 52 11.48 -1.66 11.71
N MET A 53 10.62 -0.93 10.99
CA MET A 53 10.60 -0.89 9.54
C MET A 53 11.70 0.01 8.99
N ASN A 54 12.20 -0.28 7.80
CA ASN A 54 13.05 0.64 7.05
C ASN A 54 12.15 1.65 6.34
N VAL A 55 12.18 2.92 6.73
CA VAL A 55 11.26 3.93 6.20
C VAL A 55 11.94 4.76 5.12
N TYR A 56 11.28 4.83 3.97
CA TYR A 56 11.65 5.64 2.82
C TYR A 56 10.57 6.67 2.56
N VAL A 57 10.97 7.81 2.01
CA VAL A 57 10.05 8.92 1.71
C VAL A 57 10.29 9.43 0.31
N TYR A 58 9.22 9.52 -0.47
CA TYR A 58 9.19 10.23 -1.75
C TYR A 58 8.30 11.46 -1.61
N ASP A 59 8.93 12.62 -1.65
CA ASP A 59 8.26 13.93 -1.71
C ASP A 59 9.23 14.90 -2.42
N PRO A 60 8.86 15.44 -3.61
CA PRO A 60 9.73 16.32 -4.37
C PRO A 60 9.91 17.70 -3.73
N PHE A 61 9.07 18.07 -2.75
CA PHE A 61 9.07 19.38 -2.12
C PHE A 61 9.75 19.41 -0.76
N VAL A 62 10.13 18.25 -0.21
CA VAL A 62 10.75 18.14 1.10
C VAL A 62 12.22 17.78 0.94
N ASP A 63 13.08 18.52 1.60
CA ASP A 63 14.52 18.31 1.58
C ASP A 63 14.92 17.01 2.33
N LYS A 64 16.11 16.51 1.97
CA LYS A 64 16.66 15.27 2.52
C LYS A 64 16.87 15.38 4.04
N ASP A 65 17.40 16.49 4.50
CA ASP A 65 17.74 16.69 5.92
C ASP A 65 16.50 16.63 6.81
N THR A 66 15.38 17.20 6.35
CA THR A 66 14.09 17.13 7.04
C THR A 66 13.60 15.69 7.19
N ILE A 67 13.77 14.86 6.18
CA ILE A 67 13.36 13.44 6.19
C ILE A 67 14.29 12.63 7.12
N GLU A 68 15.61 12.83 6.98
CA GLU A 68 16.63 12.09 7.74
C GLU A 68 16.60 12.40 9.24
N LYS A 69 16.34 13.66 9.62
CA LYS A 69 16.10 14.04 11.03
C LYS A 69 14.95 13.31 11.70
N LEU A 70 13.99 12.83 10.92
CA LEU A 70 12.86 12.03 11.40
C LEU A 70 13.10 10.51 11.29
N GLY A 71 14.30 10.10 10.84
CA GLY A 71 14.69 8.69 10.73
C GLY A 71 14.32 8.02 9.40
N GLY A 72 13.84 8.76 8.41
CA GLY A 72 13.56 8.25 7.07
C GLY A 72 14.73 8.37 6.12
N LYS A 73 14.62 7.75 4.95
CA LYS A 73 15.57 7.88 3.83
C LYS A 73 14.84 8.49 2.64
N LYS A 74 15.36 9.58 2.08
CA LYS A 74 14.76 10.19 0.89
C LYS A 74 14.95 9.32 -0.35
N ILE A 75 13.92 9.25 -1.17
CA ILE A 75 13.94 8.72 -2.53
C ILE A 75 13.75 9.88 -3.49
N ASP A 76 14.66 10.06 -4.42
CA ASP A 76 14.60 11.10 -5.45
C ASP A 76 14.00 10.57 -6.75
N ASN A 77 14.24 9.30 -7.09
CA ASN A 77 13.66 8.63 -8.25
C ASN A 77 12.60 7.62 -7.81
N LEU A 78 11.34 7.88 -8.16
CA LEU A 78 10.21 7.04 -7.77
C LEU A 78 10.27 5.64 -8.41
N GLU A 79 10.59 5.56 -9.70
CA GLU A 79 10.61 4.30 -10.45
C GLU A 79 11.64 3.32 -9.91
N GLU A 80 12.81 3.82 -9.52
CA GLU A 80 13.84 3.00 -8.86
C GLU A 80 13.44 2.67 -7.41
N GLY A 81 12.87 3.65 -6.73
CA GLY A 81 12.49 3.50 -5.33
C GLY A 81 11.47 2.39 -5.10
N VAL A 82 10.40 2.33 -5.91
CA VAL A 82 9.30 1.36 -5.71
C VAL A 82 9.74 -0.10 -5.87
N LYS A 83 10.82 -0.37 -6.63
CA LYS A 83 11.31 -1.73 -6.90
C LYS A 83 11.68 -2.52 -5.65
N THR A 84 12.04 -1.85 -4.59
CA THR A 84 12.54 -2.46 -3.35
C THR A 84 11.55 -2.41 -2.19
N MET A 85 10.37 -1.82 -2.37
CA MET A 85 9.39 -1.61 -1.31
C MET A 85 8.51 -2.85 -1.06
N ASP A 86 8.26 -3.11 0.21
CA ASP A 86 7.30 -4.14 0.65
C ASP A 86 5.92 -3.53 0.90
N VAL A 87 5.88 -2.25 1.31
CA VAL A 87 4.65 -1.48 1.51
C VAL A 87 4.82 -0.08 0.94
N ILE A 88 3.82 0.42 0.24
CA ILE A 88 3.75 1.78 -0.28
C ILE A 88 2.47 2.43 0.23
N SER A 89 2.55 3.59 0.86
CA SER A 89 1.41 4.33 1.38
C SER A 89 1.36 5.75 0.84
N LEU A 90 0.21 6.11 0.26
CA LEU A 90 0.01 7.39 -0.41
C LEU A 90 -0.58 8.42 0.55
N HIS A 91 0.04 9.61 0.61
CA HIS A 91 -0.34 10.73 1.48
C HIS A 91 -0.20 12.09 0.77
N MET A 92 -0.31 12.09 -0.55
CA MET A 92 -0.22 13.28 -1.39
C MET A 92 -1.59 13.73 -1.88
N PRO A 93 -1.77 14.99 -2.26
CA PRO A 93 -2.99 15.47 -2.90
C PRO A 93 -3.10 14.93 -4.34
N LEU A 94 -4.33 14.90 -4.87
CA LEU A 94 -4.57 14.71 -6.28
C LEU A 94 -4.29 16.04 -7.02
N THR A 95 -3.42 15.99 -8.01
CA THR A 95 -3.04 17.08 -8.91
C THR A 95 -2.81 16.50 -10.30
N GLU A 96 -2.65 17.35 -11.32
CA GLU A 96 -2.27 16.90 -12.66
C GLU A 96 -1.01 16.02 -12.69
N LYS A 97 -0.06 16.26 -11.77
CA LYS A 97 1.19 15.48 -11.66
C LYS A 97 1.02 14.16 -10.90
N THR A 98 -0.01 14.03 -10.08
CA THR A 98 -0.25 12.85 -9.26
C THR A 98 -1.44 12.03 -9.73
N GLU A 99 -2.23 12.54 -10.68
CA GLU A 99 -3.31 11.77 -11.30
C GLU A 99 -2.71 10.58 -12.06
N ASN A 100 -3.24 9.39 -11.79
CA ASN A 100 -2.79 8.13 -12.36
C ASN A 100 -1.27 7.90 -12.24
N LEU A 101 -0.62 8.52 -11.23
CA LEU A 101 0.81 8.34 -10.97
C LEU A 101 1.16 6.86 -10.76
N ILE A 102 0.28 6.14 -10.09
CA ILE A 102 0.41 4.69 -9.91
C ILE A 102 -0.40 4.03 -11.04
N ASN A 103 0.27 3.75 -12.12
CA ASN A 103 -0.26 3.08 -13.31
C ASN A 103 0.30 1.65 -13.44
N TYR A 104 -0.14 0.93 -14.48
CA TYR A 104 0.27 -0.45 -14.72
C TYR A 104 1.79 -0.61 -14.88
N ASP A 105 2.46 0.31 -15.59
CA ASP A 105 3.89 0.22 -15.82
C ASP A 105 4.69 0.37 -14.51
N LEU A 106 4.28 1.29 -13.63
CA LEU A 106 4.89 1.41 -12.31
C LEU A 106 4.58 0.19 -11.42
N LEU A 107 3.33 -0.30 -11.41
CA LEU A 107 2.93 -1.49 -10.65
C LEU A 107 3.74 -2.73 -11.05
N LYS A 108 4.03 -2.88 -12.34
CA LYS A 108 4.81 -4.00 -12.88
C LYS A 108 6.28 -4.01 -12.40
N THR A 109 6.82 -2.86 -12.00
CA THR A 109 8.19 -2.76 -11.46
C THR A 109 8.30 -3.08 -9.98
N MET A 110 7.17 -3.11 -9.26
CA MET A 110 7.13 -3.37 -7.82
C MET A 110 7.44 -4.84 -7.48
N LYS A 111 7.72 -5.10 -6.21
CA LYS A 111 7.84 -6.49 -5.74
C LYS A 111 6.49 -7.22 -5.81
N LYS A 112 6.49 -8.49 -6.14
CA LYS A 112 5.29 -9.35 -6.10
C LYS A 112 4.63 -9.44 -4.72
N ASN A 113 5.37 -9.21 -3.67
CA ASN A 113 4.85 -9.15 -2.30
C ASN A 113 4.53 -7.73 -1.82
N CYS A 114 4.61 -6.73 -2.69
CA CYS A 114 4.29 -5.35 -2.36
C CYS A 114 2.80 -5.17 -2.04
N ILE A 115 2.52 -4.40 -1.00
CA ILE A 115 1.17 -3.95 -0.63
C ILE A 115 1.11 -2.45 -0.87
N ILE A 116 0.08 -1.98 -1.57
CA ILE A 116 -0.16 -0.56 -1.77
C ILE A 116 -1.36 -0.10 -0.95
N ILE A 117 -1.26 1.09 -0.34
CA ILE A 117 -2.31 1.67 0.50
C ILE A 117 -2.62 3.07 -0.01
N ASN A 118 -3.88 3.32 -0.34
CA ASN A 118 -4.36 4.65 -0.70
C ASN A 118 -5.49 5.09 0.26
N ALA A 119 -5.14 5.94 1.20
CA ALA A 119 -6.05 6.67 2.08
C ALA A 119 -5.89 8.19 1.88
N ALA A 120 -5.41 8.61 0.70
CA ALA A 120 -5.17 10.01 0.37
C ALA A 120 -6.28 10.61 -0.50
N ARG A 121 -6.30 10.25 -1.78
CA ARG A 121 -7.31 10.71 -2.76
C ARG A 121 -7.53 9.64 -3.83
N GLY A 122 -8.78 9.47 -4.27
CA GLY A 122 -9.08 8.72 -5.49
C GLY A 122 -8.41 9.34 -6.71
N GLY A 123 -8.14 8.54 -7.74
CA GLY A 123 -7.50 9.00 -8.98
C GLY A 123 -5.96 9.08 -8.93
N ILE A 124 -5.29 8.95 -7.78
CA ILE A 124 -3.81 8.83 -7.72
C ILE A 124 -3.37 7.48 -8.27
N ILE A 125 -4.13 6.43 -7.97
CA ILE A 125 -3.96 5.11 -8.57
C ILE A 125 -4.93 4.98 -9.73
N HIS A 126 -4.45 4.52 -10.90
CA HIS A 126 -5.32 4.14 -12.00
C HIS A 126 -6.03 2.83 -11.63
N GLU A 127 -7.33 2.89 -11.33
CA GLU A 127 -8.08 1.79 -10.72
C GLU A 127 -8.12 0.52 -11.59
N GLU A 128 -8.23 0.69 -12.92
CA GLU A 128 -8.24 -0.45 -13.85
C GLU A 128 -6.87 -1.14 -13.92
N ASP A 129 -5.80 -0.34 -13.92
CA ASP A 129 -4.43 -0.86 -13.90
C ASP A 129 -4.12 -1.61 -12.60
N LEU A 130 -4.59 -1.07 -11.46
CA LEU A 130 -4.48 -1.74 -10.18
C LEU A 130 -5.18 -3.10 -10.20
N ASN A 131 -6.42 -3.13 -10.69
CA ASN A 131 -7.18 -4.37 -10.77
C ASN A 131 -6.50 -5.40 -11.69
N LYS A 132 -5.99 -4.95 -12.83
CA LYS A 132 -5.22 -5.78 -13.76
C LYS A 132 -3.97 -6.35 -13.09
N ALA A 133 -3.16 -5.49 -12.45
CA ALA A 133 -1.93 -5.90 -11.77
C ALA A 133 -2.19 -6.92 -10.64
N LEU A 134 -3.27 -6.77 -9.90
CA LEU A 134 -3.69 -7.70 -8.85
C LEU A 134 -4.13 -9.06 -9.42
N ASN A 135 -4.84 -9.07 -10.55
CA ASN A 135 -5.26 -10.30 -11.22
C ASN A 135 -4.07 -11.07 -11.81
N GLU A 136 -3.03 -10.36 -12.25
CA GLU A 136 -1.80 -10.92 -12.81
C GLU A 136 -0.73 -11.26 -11.73
N ASP A 137 -1.05 -11.14 -10.43
CA ASP A 137 -0.12 -11.39 -9.33
C ASP A 137 1.16 -10.54 -9.39
N LEU A 138 1.09 -9.32 -9.95
CA LEU A 138 2.23 -8.40 -10.01
C LEU A 138 2.54 -7.79 -8.63
N ILE A 139 1.50 -7.57 -7.82
CA ILE A 139 1.61 -7.14 -6.43
C ILE A 139 0.74 -8.02 -5.53
N TYR A 140 1.02 -7.99 -4.23
CA TYR A 140 0.36 -8.86 -3.28
C TYR A 140 -1.07 -8.44 -2.94
N GLY A 141 -1.33 -7.14 -2.84
CA GLY A 141 -2.65 -6.64 -2.48
C GLY A 141 -2.70 -5.12 -2.35
N ALA A 142 -3.91 -4.60 -2.16
CA ALA A 142 -4.15 -3.18 -1.99
C ALA A 142 -5.14 -2.90 -0.85
N GLY A 143 -4.93 -1.79 -0.13
CA GLY A 143 -5.89 -1.17 0.78
C GLY A 143 -6.37 0.15 0.19
N ILE A 144 -7.66 0.29 -0.10
CA ILE A 144 -8.24 1.45 -0.77
C ILE A 144 -9.36 2.02 0.09
N ASP A 145 -9.20 3.27 0.51
CA ASP A 145 -10.14 4.02 1.34
C ASP A 145 -10.81 5.17 0.56
N VAL A 146 -10.34 5.44 -0.65
CA VAL A 146 -10.78 6.56 -1.51
C VAL A 146 -10.92 6.11 -2.96
N PHE A 147 -11.91 6.64 -3.66
CA PHE A 147 -12.25 6.23 -5.03
C PHE A 147 -12.24 7.43 -5.97
N LYS A 148 -11.98 7.21 -7.26
CA LYS A 148 -12.03 8.26 -8.29
C LYS A 148 -13.44 8.85 -8.40
N GLN A 149 -14.47 8.01 -8.23
CA GLN A 149 -15.86 8.42 -8.12
C GLN A 149 -16.40 8.00 -6.75
N GLU A 150 -16.94 8.93 -5.99
CA GLU A 150 -17.56 8.70 -4.68
C GLU A 150 -19.02 9.19 -4.70
N PRO A 151 -20.01 8.31 -4.35
CA PRO A 151 -19.85 6.91 -3.97
C PRO A 151 -19.37 6.04 -5.15
N PRO A 152 -18.58 4.98 -4.87
CA PRO A 152 -18.07 4.12 -5.93
C PRO A 152 -19.21 3.34 -6.59
N ASP A 153 -19.17 3.22 -7.91
CA ASP A 153 -20.14 2.47 -8.70
C ASP A 153 -20.36 1.05 -8.16
N ASN A 154 -21.61 0.60 -8.21
CA ASN A 154 -22.01 -0.75 -7.79
C ASN A 154 -21.52 -1.86 -8.74
N ASP A 155 -20.54 -1.59 -9.61
CA ASP A 155 -20.00 -2.61 -10.48
C ASP A 155 -19.32 -3.72 -9.66
N LYS A 156 -20.05 -4.84 -9.55
CA LYS A 156 -19.65 -6.01 -8.77
C LYS A 156 -18.32 -6.62 -9.24
N LYS A 157 -17.88 -6.36 -10.47
CA LYS A 157 -16.61 -6.88 -11.01
C LYS A 157 -15.37 -6.17 -10.41
N LYS A 158 -15.46 -4.87 -10.21
CA LYS A 158 -14.37 -4.08 -9.60
C LYS A 158 -14.21 -4.37 -8.10
N LYS A 159 -15.31 -4.71 -7.39
CA LYS A 159 -15.33 -4.94 -5.93
C LYS A 159 -14.98 -6.38 -5.50
N LYS A 160 -14.84 -7.33 -6.43
CA LYS A 160 -14.68 -8.78 -6.11
C LYS A 160 -13.24 -9.27 -6.02
N ASN A 161 -12.24 -8.39 -6.13
CA ASN A 161 -10.86 -8.87 -6.02
C ASN A 161 -10.52 -9.13 -4.55
N ASP A 162 -10.26 -10.40 -4.22
CA ASP A 162 -9.94 -10.84 -2.86
C ASP A 162 -8.65 -10.28 -2.29
N LYS A 163 -7.81 -9.70 -3.14
CA LYS A 163 -6.56 -9.03 -2.77
C LYS A 163 -6.73 -7.55 -2.44
N VAL A 164 -7.96 -7.00 -2.60
CA VAL A 164 -8.26 -5.61 -2.23
C VAL A 164 -9.05 -5.59 -0.93
N TYR A 165 -8.59 -4.77 0.01
CA TYR A 165 -9.37 -4.36 1.17
C TYR A 165 -9.94 -2.98 0.88
N LEU A 166 -11.25 -2.87 0.87
CA LEU A 166 -11.98 -1.62 0.68
C LEU A 166 -12.50 -1.13 2.03
N SER A 167 -12.32 0.14 2.30
CA SER A 167 -12.89 0.84 3.46
C SER A 167 -13.92 1.86 2.96
N PRO A 168 -15.03 2.07 3.70
CA PRO A 168 -16.05 3.07 3.34
C PRO A 168 -15.59 4.49 3.69
#